data_a8e46955937cb20d9e87a458dafc9d9c
#
_entry.id   a8e46955937cb20d9e87a458dafc9d9c
#
_cell.length_a   1.000
_cell.length_b   1.000
_cell.length_c   1.000
_cell.angle_alpha   90.00
_cell.angle_beta   90.00
_cell.angle_gamma   90.00
#
_symmetry.space_group_name_H-M   'P 1'
#
loop_
_entity.id
_entity.type
_entity.pdbx_description
1 polymer ?
#
loop_
_entity_poly.entity_id
_entity_poly.type
_entity_poly.pdbx_seq_one_letter_code
_entity_poly.pdbx_strand_id
1 'polypeptide(L)'
;MTRLTNAWLDFVLDPETAVFFVESLRFSGASLKNARYNLSFCCSSEHPTVKLESISQEQRDDHKHGSMEVVSAVYRAETVDLEWLVEFALPANQPLLLQRMEIRNHSEQVFHPDRLTFGALRAGELNFSESRPEKTAFYSNGWQSWSPSGTWQYGQKQTRSWLKGLSTPMLYNAGTPVTKRPSEFSSDMFGAIIDHEAKVGLICGFLSQKEQFGSLLSTLHPEPDLQVWANADKIELRPGAALSSDWLAWQFFDITDPQPFKTYFEAVARENEVRKRIETPLGWCSWYYYFQNITPKEISKNLQAVSELKSRLPLKFFQIDDGFEQDVGSWFEFDAEFPDGVSGLSQDIHSEGLTPGIWLAPFILEPRSKLIRRHPQWLLRDQNGRPVNSGFVWGGLGRTLDLTHPDAQGYIRDVIRTAVQEWGFPYLKLDFLYVAALPGSHHDPTKTRAQILRQALELIREEAGGETILLGCGCPIGSGIGIFDMMRISADVSPEWEPNAFGIRKPVRNEPNMPCARNAIQNIITRAPMDPHWWVNDPDCLLVRADSKLTLPEVQSLASAISLSG
;
A
#
# COMPACT_ATOMS: atom_id res chain seq x y z
N MET A 1 -35.40 -5.45 -10.09
CA MET A 1 -34.25 -6.33 -9.81
C MET A 1 -33.60 -6.74 -11.12
N THR A 2 -32.26 -6.63 -11.21
CA THR A 2 -31.49 -7.05 -12.39
C THR A 2 -30.57 -8.18 -11.99
N ARG A 3 -30.36 -9.18 -12.86
CA ARG A 3 -29.56 -10.39 -12.57
C ARG A 3 -28.49 -10.59 -13.62
N LEU A 4 -27.27 -10.90 -13.15
CA LEU A 4 -26.13 -11.35 -13.96
C LEU A 4 -25.67 -12.70 -13.46
N THR A 5 -25.26 -13.59 -14.36
CA THR A 5 -24.79 -14.93 -13.99
C THR A 5 -23.65 -15.36 -14.90
N ASN A 6 -22.59 -15.91 -14.32
CA ASN A 6 -21.53 -16.62 -15.06
C ASN A 6 -21.32 -18.03 -14.50
N ALA A 7 -20.23 -18.71 -14.84
CA ALA A 7 -19.95 -20.08 -14.37
C ALA A 7 -19.70 -20.19 -12.85
N TRP A 8 -19.47 -19.09 -12.15
CA TRP A 8 -19.03 -19.07 -10.73
C TRP A 8 -19.98 -18.32 -9.79
N LEU A 9 -20.66 -17.29 -10.29
CA LEU A 9 -21.43 -16.37 -9.46
C LEU A 9 -22.82 -16.13 -10.06
N ASP A 10 -23.80 -16.03 -9.18
CA ASP A 10 -25.12 -15.47 -9.45
C ASP A 10 -25.24 -14.15 -8.69
N PHE A 11 -25.45 -13.07 -9.40
CA PHE A 11 -25.55 -11.71 -8.88
C PHE A 11 -26.92 -11.13 -9.13
N VAL A 12 -27.51 -10.51 -8.11
CA VAL A 12 -28.79 -9.82 -8.21
C VAL A 12 -28.68 -8.42 -7.62
N LEU A 13 -29.06 -7.41 -8.37
CA LEU A 13 -29.14 -6.02 -7.96
C LEU A 13 -30.57 -5.59 -7.73
N ASP A 14 -30.88 -5.01 -6.57
CA ASP A 14 -32.06 -4.20 -6.32
C ASP A 14 -31.65 -2.72 -6.27
N PRO A 15 -31.73 -2.00 -7.39
CA PRO A 15 -31.24 -0.63 -7.47
C PRO A 15 -32.12 0.37 -6.71
N GLU A 16 -33.41 0.07 -6.49
CA GLU A 16 -34.31 0.97 -5.74
C GLU A 16 -33.93 1.09 -4.27
N THR A 17 -33.41 0.01 -3.70
CA THR A 17 -32.97 -0.03 -2.29
C THR A 17 -31.46 0.06 -2.12
N ALA A 18 -30.70 0.21 -3.21
CA ALA A 18 -29.23 0.20 -3.25
C ALA A 18 -28.64 -1.04 -2.55
N VAL A 19 -29.18 -2.22 -2.85
CA VAL A 19 -28.83 -3.51 -2.26
C VAL A 19 -28.47 -4.50 -3.36
N PHE A 20 -27.44 -5.31 -3.11
CA PHE A 20 -27.10 -6.42 -3.98
C PHE A 20 -26.91 -7.74 -3.24
N PHE A 21 -27.01 -8.82 -3.97
CA PHE A 21 -26.85 -10.20 -3.52
C PHE A 21 -25.83 -10.89 -4.42
N VAL A 22 -24.99 -11.74 -3.85
CA VAL A 22 -24.07 -12.58 -4.60
C VAL A 22 -24.12 -13.98 -4.03
N GLU A 23 -24.33 -14.96 -4.87
CA GLU A 23 -24.24 -16.38 -4.50
C GLU A 23 -23.14 -17.06 -5.29
N SER A 24 -22.35 -17.88 -4.61
CA SER A 24 -21.35 -18.71 -5.26
C SER A 24 -22.01 -19.95 -5.85
N LEU A 25 -21.83 -20.17 -7.14
CA LEU A 25 -22.28 -21.41 -7.81
C LEU A 25 -21.28 -22.57 -7.61
N ARG A 26 -20.08 -22.25 -7.13
CA ARG A 26 -19.02 -23.24 -6.86
C ARG A 26 -19.02 -23.72 -5.41
N PHE A 27 -19.30 -22.86 -4.46
CA PHE A 27 -19.26 -23.14 -3.03
C PHE A 27 -20.68 -23.09 -2.47
N SER A 28 -21.29 -24.25 -2.26
CA SER A 28 -22.68 -24.37 -1.81
C SER A 28 -22.91 -23.62 -0.50
N GLY A 29 -23.90 -22.72 -0.49
CA GLY A 29 -24.28 -21.90 0.65
C GLY A 29 -23.41 -20.68 0.91
N ALA A 30 -22.33 -20.47 0.13
CA ALA A 30 -21.52 -19.26 0.24
C ALA A 30 -22.22 -18.09 -0.49
N SER A 31 -22.57 -17.04 0.26
CA SER A 31 -23.33 -15.92 -0.29
C SER A 31 -23.16 -14.63 0.51
N LEU A 32 -23.35 -13.51 -0.20
CA LEU A 32 -23.60 -12.17 0.37
C LEU A 32 -25.08 -11.86 0.23
N LYS A 33 -25.72 -11.48 1.32
CA LYS A 33 -27.14 -11.10 1.33
C LYS A 33 -27.30 -9.66 1.78
N ASN A 34 -28.12 -8.89 1.07
CA ASN A 34 -28.41 -7.49 1.41
C ASN A 34 -27.19 -6.59 1.56
N ALA A 35 -26.13 -6.79 0.77
CA ALA A 35 -24.97 -5.90 0.75
C ALA A 35 -25.40 -4.50 0.27
N ARG A 36 -25.17 -3.47 1.10
CA ARG A 36 -25.64 -2.09 0.84
C ARG A 36 -24.47 -1.24 0.37
N TYR A 37 -24.71 -0.46 -0.67
CA TYR A 37 -23.76 0.57 -1.09
C TYR A 37 -24.36 1.97 -0.88
N ASN A 38 -23.51 2.94 -0.57
CA ASN A 38 -23.95 4.32 -0.37
C ASN A 38 -22.84 5.33 -0.58
N LEU A 39 -23.22 6.61 -0.57
CA LEU A 39 -22.35 7.76 -0.69
C LEU A 39 -22.47 8.63 0.56
N SER A 40 -21.36 9.08 1.14
CA SER A 40 -21.38 10.00 2.28
C SER A 40 -20.57 11.27 2.02
N PHE A 41 -21.05 12.38 2.58
CA PHE A 41 -20.42 13.70 2.48
C PHE A 41 -19.99 14.22 3.84
N CYS A 42 -18.96 15.08 3.85
CA CYS A 42 -18.58 15.84 5.04
C CYS A 42 -19.65 16.90 5.36
N CYS A 43 -19.90 17.08 6.66
CA CYS A 43 -20.72 18.17 7.20
C CYS A 43 -22.25 18.08 6.99
N SER A 44 -22.77 16.99 6.45
CA SER A 44 -24.21 16.72 6.52
C SER A 44 -24.45 15.51 7.44
N SER A 45 -25.22 15.72 8.51
CA SER A 45 -25.80 14.61 9.29
C SER A 45 -26.86 13.84 8.47
N GLU A 46 -27.22 14.36 7.31
CA GLU A 46 -28.16 13.80 6.38
C GLU A 46 -27.42 13.34 5.14
N HIS A 47 -27.47 12.04 4.86
CA HIS A 47 -27.10 11.53 3.55
C HIS A 47 -28.08 12.13 2.53
N PRO A 48 -27.59 12.64 1.39
CA PRO A 48 -28.52 13.14 0.38
C PRO A 48 -29.45 12.00 -0.03
N THR A 49 -30.75 12.24 0.03
CA THR A 49 -31.73 11.29 -0.50
C THR A 49 -31.49 11.20 -1.99
N VAL A 50 -31.12 10.02 -2.45
CA VAL A 50 -30.88 9.75 -3.87
C VAL A 50 -32.04 8.90 -4.41
N LYS A 51 -32.45 9.21 -5.63
CA LYS A 51 -33.44 8.41 -6.37
C LYS A 51 -32.80 7.77 -7.57
N LEU A 52 -33.19 6.53 -7.85
CA LEU A 52 -32.83 5.86 -9.09
C LEU A 52 -33.42 6.63 -10.26
N GLU A 53 -32.57 7.07 -11.19
CA GLU A 53 -32.97 7.74 -12.44
C GLU A 53 -33.08 6.75 -13.59
N SER A 54 -32.07 5.89 -13.73
CA SER A 54 -32.03 4.89 -14.79
C SER A 54 -31.22 3.66 -14.41
N ILE A 55 -31.51 2.56 -15.09
CA ILE A 55 -30.70 1.34 -15.05
C ILE A 55 -30.51 0.84 -16.49
N SER A 56 -29.28 0.42 -16.79
CA SER A 56 -28.95 -0.18 -18.08
C SER A 56 -28.12 -1.45 -17.87
N GLN A 57 -28.20 -2.34 -18.86
CA GLN A 57 -27.41 -3.56 -18.92
C GLN A 57 -26.81 -3.67 -20.31
N GLU A 58 -25.49 -3.97 -20.37
CA GLU A 58 -24.78 -4.10 -21.63
C GLU A 58 -23.69 -5.17 -21.56
N GLN A 59 -23.32 -5.69 -22.73
CA GLN A 59 -22.09 -6.47 -22.90
C GLN A 59 -20.96 -5.50 -23.22
N ARG A 60 -19.86 -5.57 -22.46
CA ARG A 60 -18.69 -4.70 -22.65
C ARG A 60 -17.44 -5.56 -22.78
N ASP A 61 -16.63 -5.28 -23.79
CA ASP A 61 -15.29 -5.86 -23.91
C ASP A 61 -14.27 -4.89 -23.30
N ASP A 62 -13.57 -5.39 -22.30
CA ASP A 62 -12.52 -4.65 -21.57
C ASP A 62 -11.17 -5.31 -21.83
N HIS A 63 -10.13 -4.52 -22.13
CA HIS A 63 -8.81 -5.04 -22.45
C HIS A 63 -8.08 -5.69 -21.27
N LYS A 64 -8.46 -5.38 -20.01
CA LYS A 64 -7.89 -5.93 -18.79
C LYS A 64 -8.68 -7.12 -18.24
N HIS A 65 -10.01 -7.06 -18.36
CA HIS A 65 -10.92 -8.04 -17.75
C HIS A 65 -11.63 -8.95 -18.77
N GLY A 66 -11.46 -8.68 -20.07
CA GLY A 66 -12.12 -9.44 -21.14
C GLY A 66 -13.59 -9.06 -21.32
N SER A 67 -14.37 -9.95 -21.92
CA SER A 67 -15.80 -9.75 -22.11
C SER A 67 -16.55 -9.86 -20.78
N MET A 68 -17.40 -8.90 -20.45
CA MET A 68 -18.14 -8.83 -19.20
C MET A 68 -19.55 -8.27 -19.41
N GLU A 69 -20.50 -8.79 -18.65
CA GLU A 69 -21.82 -8.16 -18.52
C GLU A 69 -21.75 -7.06 -17.47
N VAL A 70 -22.26 -5.88 -17.81
CA VAL A 70 -22.24 -4.69 -16.95
C VAL A 70 -23.65 -4.21 -16.70
N VAL A 71 -23.97 -3.96 -15.42
CA VAL A 71 -25.18 -3.24 -15.00
C VAL A 71 -24.75 -1.89 -14.44
N SER A 72 -25.34 -0.83 -14.97
CA SER A 72 -25.13 0.55 -14.53
C SER A 72 -26.43 1.11 -13.95
N ALA A 73 -26.37 1.57 -12.70
CA ALA A 73 -27.45 2.29 -12.04
C ALA A 73 -27.06 3.75 -11.83
N VAL A 74 -27.87 4.67 -12.33
CA VAL A 74 -27.68 6.12 -12.19
C VAL A 74 -28.66 6.65 -11.18
N TYR A 75 -28.15 7.39 -10.20
CA TYR A 75 -28.93 8.05 -9.15
C TYR A 75 -28.80 9.56 -9.24
N ARG A 76 -29.88 10.27 -8.91
CA ARG A 76 -29.87 11.73 -8.72
C ARG A 76 -30.18 12.08 -7.27
N ALA A 77 -29.47 13.03 -6.72
CA ALA A 77 -29.80 13.56 -5.41
C ALA A 77 -30.96 14.55 -5.52
N GLU A 78 -31.95 14.45 -4.62
CA GLU A 78 -33.17 15.26 -4.69
C GLU A 78 -32.96 16.74 -4.36
N THR A 79 -32.00 17.05 -3.50
CA THR A 79 -31.79 18.39 -2.95
C THR A 79 -30.64 19.16 -3.58
N VAL A 80 -29.80 18.46 -4.35
CA VAL A 80 -28.59 19.01 -4.98
C VAL A 80 -28.38 18.33 -6.33
N ASP A 81 -27.87 19.05 -7.32
CA ASP A 81 -27.68 18.49 -8.65
C ASP A 81 -26.39 17.66 -8.72
N LEU A 82 -26.45 16.48 -8.08
CA LEU A 82 -25.39 15.46 -8.09
C LEU A 82 -25.91 14.19 -8.78
N GLU A 83 -25.09 13.66 -9.67
CA GLU A 83 -25.28 12.35 -10.27
C GLU A 83 -24.34 11.35 -9.62
N TRP A 84 -24.85 10.17 -9.31
CA TRP A 84 -24.10 9.06 -8.78
C TRP A 84 -24.30 7.83 -9.64
N LEU A 85 -23.27 7.39 -10.34
CA LEU A 85 -23.24 6.17 -11.14
C LEU A 85 -22.62 5.04 -10.31
N VAL A 86 -23.26 3.89 -10.30
CA VAL A 86 -22.75 2.64 -9.74
C VAL A 86 -22.76 1.57 -10.81
N GLU A 87 -21.62 1.00 -11.11
CA GLU A 87 -21.48 -0.10 -12.06
C GLU A 87 -21.11 -1.40 -11.34
N PHE A 88 -21.77 -2.48 -11.75
CA PHE A 88 -21.40 -3.84 -11.42
C PHE A 88 -21.07 -4.58 -12.72
N ALA A 89 -19.93 -5.26 -12.75
CA ALA A 89 -19.51 -6.01 -13.92
C ALA A 89 -19.17 -7.46 -13.55
N LEU A 90 -19.62 -8.39 -14.37
CA LEU A 90 -19.39 -9.81 -14.21
C LEU A 90 -18.57 -10.34 -15.39
N PRO A 91 -17.22 -10.46 -15.28
CA PRO A 91 -16.39 -11.01 -16.33
C PRO A 91 -16.77 -12.45 -16.66
N ALA A 92 -16.86 -12.78 -17.96
CA ALA A 92 -17.31 -14.09 -18.41
C ALA A 92 -16.40 -15.26 -17.99
N ASN A 93 -15.09 -15.00 -17.85
CA ASN A 93 -14.08 -16.04 -17.63
C ASN A 93 -13.32 -15.89 -16.30
N GLN A 94 -13.89 -15.16 -15.33
CA GLN A 94 -13.27 -14.94 -14.01
C GLN A 94 -14.29 -15.08 -12.89
N PRO A 95 -13.93 -15.65 -11.73
CA PRO A 95 -14.80 -15.79 -10.55
C PRO A 95 -14.86 -14.48 -9.74
N LEU A 96 -15.01 -13.34 -10.40
CA LEU A 96 -15.01 -12.01 -9.80
C LEU A 96 -16.32 -11.29 -10.09
N LEU A 97 -16.88 -10.63 -9.09
CA LEU A 97 -17.80 -9.51 -9.30
C LEU A 97 -17.01 -8.23 -9.11
N LEU A 98 -17.02 -7.37 -10.11
CA LEU A 98 -16.39 -6.05 -10.08
C LEU A 98 -17.41 -4.97 -9.80
N GLN A 99 -17.04 -3.95 -9.05
CA GLN A 99 -17.89 -2.81 -8.70
C GLN A 99 -17.08 -1.52 -8.76
N ARG A 100 -17.64 -0.45 -9.37
CA ARG A 100 -17.05 0.89 -9.30
C ARG A 100 -18.12 1.95 -9.19
N MET A 101 -17.72 3.16 -8.80
CA MET A 101 -18.60 4.30 -8.61
C MET A 101 -18.03 5.56 -9.21
N GLU A 102 -18.92 6.45 -9.65
CA GLU A 102 -18.54 7.79 -10.07
C GLU A 102 -19.56 8.80 -9.54
N ILE A 103 -19.08 9.95 -9.06
CA ILE A 103 -19.92 11.08 -8.66
C ILE A 103 -19.64 12.22 -9.63
N ARG A 104 -20.67 12.84 -10.18
CA ARG A 104 -20.59 14.05 -11.00
C ARG A 104 -21.32 15.20 -10.33
N ASN A 105 -20.65 16.32 -10.23
CA ASN A 105 -21.22 17.55 -9.70
C ASN A 105 -21.75 18.42 -10.85
N HIS A 106 -23.09 18.44 -11.04
CA HIS A 106 -23.74 19.30 -12.02
C HIS A 106 -24.20 20.65 -11.43
N SER A 107 -24.05 20.85 -10.11
CA SER A 107 -24.47 22.07 -9.42
C SER A 107 -23.42 23.19 -9.52
N GLU A 108 -23.80 24.38 -9.08
CA GLU A 108 -22.91 25.54 -8.95
C GLU A 108 -22.12 25.57 -7.63
N GLN A 109 -22.27 24.54 -6.76
CA GLN A 109 -21.64 24.48 -5.44
C GLN A 109 -20.49 23.48 -5.42
N VAL A 110 -19.54 23.70 -4.52
CA VAL A 110 -18.47 22.72 -4.23
C VAL A 110 -18.98 21.71 -3.22
N PHE A 111 -18.77 20.41 -3.49
CA PHE A 111 -19.06 19.32 -2.57
C PHE A 111 -17.79 18.69 -2.02
N HIS A 112 -17.91 18.10 -0.82
CA HIS A 112 -16.80 17.43 -0.14
C HIS A 112 -17.18 15.97 0.15
N PRO A 113 -17.02 15.05 -0.82
CA PRO A 113 -17.28 13.64 -0.59
C PRO A 113 -16.32 13.07 0.45
N ASP A 114 -16.86 12.28 1.39
CA ASP A 114 -16.08 11.66 2.46
C ASP A 114 -15.73 10.20 2.14
N ARG A 115 -16.76 9.42 1.78
CA ARG A 115 -16.62 7.98 1.47
C ARG A 115 -17.56 7.54 0.38
N LEU A 116 -17.06 6.62 -0.46
CA LEU A 116 -17.81 5.80 -1.38
C LEU A 116 -17.91 4.41 -0.75
N THR A 117 -19.07 4.02 -0.21
CA THR A 117 -19.26 2.73 0.43
C THR A 117 -19.71 1.70 -0.61
N PHE A 118 -18.85 0.71 -0.86
CA PHE A 118 -19.08 -0.36 -1.84
C PHE A 118 -19.93 -1.49 -1.27
N GLY A 119 -19.77 -1.80 0.01
CA GLY A 119 -20.54 -2.83 0.67
C GLY A 119 -20.59 -2.61 2.17
N ALA A 120 -21.81 -2.72 2.72
CA ALA A 120 -22.06 -2.78 4.15
C ALA A 120 -22.94 -4.00 4.41
N LEU A 121 -22.34 -5.06 4.94
CA LEU A 121 -22.95 -6.31 5.36
C LEU A 121 -23.09 -6.29 6.87
N ARG A 122 -24.29 -6.60 7.38
CA ARG A 122 -24.55 -6.81 8.81
C ARG A 122 -24.25 -8.26 9.19
N ALA A 123 -24.16 -8.51 10.48
CA ALA A 123 -24.08 -9.86 11.02
C ALA A 123 -25.22 -10.75 10.43
N GLY A 124 -24.85 -11.95 9.95
CA GLY A 124 -25.77 -12.90 9.29
C GLY A 124 -26.06 -12.63 7.81
N GLU A 125 -25.54 -11.55 7.22
CA GLU A 125 -25.66 -11.27 5.79
C GLU A 125 -24.51 -11.86 4.95
N LEU A 126 -23.40 -12.28 5.58
CA LEU A 126 -22.37 -13.10 4.99
C LEU A 126 -22.53 -14.55 5.47
N ASN A 127 -22.70 -15.49 4.55
CA ASN A 127 -22.86 -16.91 4.85
C ASN A 127 -21.81 -17.76 4.17
N PHE A 128 -21.32 -18.78 4.89
CA PHE A 128 -20.43 -19.84 4.41
C PHE A 128 -21.01 -21.24 4.67
N SER A 129 -22.34 -21.43 4.46
CA SER A 129 -23.03 -22.67 4.83
C SER A 129 -23.26 -22.81 6.35
N GLU A 130 -23.04 -23.98 6.96
CA GLU A 130 -23.27 -24.25 8.40
C GLU A 130 -22.11 -23.81 9.29
N SER A 131 -21.51 -22.66 9.00
CA SER A 131 -20.33 -22.15 9.70
C SER A 131 -20.61 -21.73 11.14
N ARG A 132 -19.63 -21.98 12.02
CA ARG A 132 -19.61 -21.43 13.38
C ARG A 132 -18.71 -20.22 13.44
N PRO A 133 -19.13 -19.08 14.02
CA PRO A 133 -18.31 -17.86 14.07
C PRO A 133 -16.90 -18.07 14.63
N GLU A 134 -16.74 -19.00 15.60
CA GLU A 134 -15.44 -19.33 16.21
C GLU A 134 -14.44 -19.99 15.24
N LYS A 135 -14.91 -20.43 14.07
CA LYS A 135 -14.08 -20.99 13.01
C LYS A 135 -13.68 -19.97 11.96
N THR A 136 -14.09 -18.72 12.15
CA THR A 136 -13.75 -17.65 11.22
C THR A 136 -12.45 -16.94 11.59
N ALA A 137 -11.80 -16.39 10.56
CA ALA A 137 -10.61 -15.56 10.66
C ALA A 137 -10.67 -14.40 9.67
N PHE A 138 -9.88 -13.37 9.92
CA PHE A 138 -9.74 -12.23 9.03
C PHE A 138 -8.27 -12.05 8.62
N TYR A 139 -8.02 -12.03 7.30
CA TYR A 139 -6.72 -11.64 6.75
C TYR A 139 -6.72 -10.12 6.50
N SER A 140 -5.68 -9.46 6.99
CA SER A 140 -5.43 -8.04 6.79
C SER A 140 -4.09 -7.81 6.10
N ASN A 141 -4.10 -7.01 5.03
CA ASN A 141 -2.89 -6.64 4.28
C ASN A 141 -2.04 -5.59 5.02
N GLY A 142 -2.68 -4.67 5.76
CA GLY A 142 -2.03 -3.45 6.27
C GLY A 142 -1.87 -2.38 5.18
N TRP A 143 -1.46 -1.17 5.55
CA TRP A 143 -1.43 -0.02 4.63
C TRP A 143 -0.18 -0.02 3.74
N GLN A 144 0.99 -0.10 4.38
CA GLN A 144 2.28 0.06 3.70
C GLN A 144 3.29 -1.00 4.17
N SER A 145 4.50 -1.00 3.61
CA SER A 145 5.55 -2.01 3.84
C SER A 145 5.73 -2.40 5.31
N TRP A 146 5.74 -1.42 6.22
CA TRP A 146 6.00 -1.64 7.64
C TRP A 146 4.75 -1.90 8.48
N SER A 147 3.55 -1.72 7.90
CA SER A 147 2.30 -1.99 8.59
C SER A 147 2.16 -3.48 8.88
N PRO A 148 1.62 -3.85 10.06
CA PRO A 148 1.40 -5.26 10.37
C PRO A 148 0.42 -5.89 9.39
N SER A 149 0.81 -7.04 8.86
CA SER A 149 0.02 -7.90 7.99
C SER A 149 -0.14 -9.27 8.65
N GLY A 150 -1.27 -9.94 8.43
CA GLY A 150 -1.48 -11.26 9.04
C GLY A 150 -2.93 -11.73 9.00
N THR A 151 -3.15 -12.92 9.57
CA THR A 151 -4.46 -13.51 9.76
C THR A 151 -4.77 -13.60 11.25
N TRP A 152 -5.88 -13.02 11.67
CA TRP A 152 -6.37 -13.04 13.06
C TRP A 152 -7.63 -13.87 13.18
N GLN A 153 -7.61 -14.79 14.16
CA GLN A 153 -8.73 -15.67 14.46
C GLN A 153 -9.81 -14.93 15.25
N TYR A 154 -11.04 -15.44 15.20
CA TYR A 154 -12.11 -15.07 16.12
C TYR A 154 -11.59 -14.97 17.57
N GLY A 155 -11.96 -13.93 18.28
CA GLY A 155 -11.53 -13.66 19.66
C GLY A 155 -10.17 -12.99 19.81
N GLN A 156 -9.34 -12.96 18.77
CA GLN A 156 -8.05 -12.26 18.81
C GLN A 156 -8.20 -10.75 18.64
N LYS A 157 -7.14 -10.02 18.98
CA LYS A 157 -7.00 -8.59 18.69
C LYS A 157 -5.99 -8.39 17.59
N GLN A 158 -6.29 -7.50 16.67
CA GLN A 158 -5.33 -7.10 15.63
C GLN A 158 -4.13 -6.41 16.28
N THR A 159 -2.94 -6.71 15.77
CA THR A 159 -1.69 -6.05 16.20
C THR A 159 -1.77 -4.56 15.89
N ARG A 160 -1.43 -3.74 16.89
CA ARG A 160 -1.42 -2.28 16.75
C ARG A 160 -0.25 -1.65 17.51
N SER A 161 0.20 -0.50 17.03
CA SER A 161 1.13 0.34 17.77
C SER A 161 0.45 1.03 18.95
N TRP A 162 1.18 1.15 20.07
CA TRP A 162 0.78 1.97 21.20
C TRP A 162 1.53 3.33 21.24
N LEU A 163 2.57 3.49 20.42
CA LEU A 163 3.36 4.73 20.25
C LEU A 163 2.60 5.77 19.43
N LYS A 164 1.48 6.24 19.97
CA LYS A 164 0.62 7.24 19.32
C LYS A 164 1.43 8.47 18.89
N GLY A 165 1.10 9.07 17.73
CA GLY A 165 1.74 10.28 17.23
C GLY A 165 3.19 10.11 16.76
N LEU A 166 3.92 9.11 17.25
CA LEU A 166 5.27 8.78 16.79
C LEU A 166 5.26 7.77 15.65
N SER A 167 4.45 6.71 15.77
CA SER A 167 4.34 5.63 14.78
C SER A 167 3.05 5.66 13.97
N THR A 168 1.98 6.30 14.44
CA THR A 168 0.67 6.30 13.76
C THR A 168 0.76 6.80 12.31
N PRO A 169 1.44 7.92 11.99
CA PRO A 169 1.56 8.37 10.60
C PRO A 169 2.29 7.37 9.71
N MET A 170 3.18 6.57 10.30
CA MET A 170 3.98 5.58 9.57
C MET A 170 3.23 4.28 9.29
N LEU A 171 2.26 3.91 10.12
CA LEU A 171 1.67 2.57 10.09
C LEU A 171 0.24 2.52 9.57
N TYR A 172 -0.50 3.61 9.69
CA TYR A 172 -1.95 3.58 9.47
C TYR A 172 -2.39 4.61 8.46
N ASN A 173 -3.18 4.17 7.50
CA ASN A 173 -3.96 5.07 6.66
C ASN A 173 -4.95 5.86 7.52
N ALA A 174 -4.97 7.17 7.37
CA ALA A 174 -5.86 8.04 8.14
C ALA A 174 -7.37 7.75 7.92
N GLY A 175 -7.73 7.15 6.77
CA GLY A 175 -9.11 6.76 6.44
C GLY A 175 -9.53 5.39 6.98
N THR A 176 -8.59 4.59 7.54
CA THR A 176 -8.86 3.24 8.03
C THR A 176 -8.87 3.22 9.56
N PRO A 177 -9.94 2.73 10.22
CA PRO A 177 -10.01 2.67 11.68
C PRO A 177 -8.92 1.77 12.28
N VAL A 178 -8.30 2.22 13.35
CA VAL A 178 -7.43 1.38 14.18
C VAL A 178 -8.27 0.63 15.19
N THR A 179 -8.46 -0.68 15.00
CA THR A 179 -9.33 -1.51 15.82
C THR A 179 -8.76 -1.76 17.22
N LYS A 180 -9.62 -1.97 18.20
CA LYS A 180 -9.24 -2.11 19.62
C LYS A 180 -9.88 -3.31 20.29
N ARG A 181 -10.99 -3.80 19.77
CA ARG A 181 -11.79 -4.87 20.37
C ARG A 181 -11.31 -6.23 19.84
N PRO A 182 -11.50 -7.32 20.60
CA PRO A 182 -11.36 -8.67 20.08
C PRO A 182 -12.34 -8.89 18.93
N SER A 183 -11.95 -9.68 17.94
CA SER A 183 -12.75 -10.01 16.74
C SER A 183 -13.09 -8.81 15.85
N GLU A 184 -12.50 -7.63 16.06
CA GLU A 184 -12.66 -6.44 15.23
C GLU A 184 -11.36 -6.20 14.48
N PHE A 185 -11.41 -6.15 13.14
CA PHE A 185 -10.25 -6.10 12.27
C PHE A 185 -10.46 -5.09 11.15
N SER A 186 -9.38 -4.41 10.77
CA SER A 186 -9.36 -3.52 9.61
C SER A 186 -8.27 -3.92 8.63
N SER A 187 -8.44 -3.54 7.37
CA SER A 187 -7.46 -3.76 6.32
C SER A 187 -7.44 -2.59 5.34
N ASP A 188 -6.34 -2.44 4.63
CA ASP A 188 -6.17 -1.47 3.55
C ASP A 188 -6.03 -2.20 2.22
N MET A 189 -6.62 -1.63 1.16
CA MET A 189 -6.70 -2.15 -0.19
C MET A 189 -7.55 -3.41 -0.30
N PHE A 190 -7.18 -4.50 0.38
CA PHE A 190 -7.92 -5.76 0.37
C PHE A 190 -7.84 -6.47 1.71
N GLY A 191 -8.78 -7.37 1.94
CA GLY A 191 -8.84 -8.25 3.09
C GLY A 191 -9.70 -9.46 2.79
N ALA A 192 -9.64 -10.47 3.65
CA ALA A 192 -10.45 -11.66 3.46
C ALA A 192 -11.05 -12.14 4.78
N ILE A 193 -12.33 -12.55 4.74
CA ILE A 193 -12.96 -13.33 5.79
C ILE A 193 -12.85 -14.80 5.38
N ILE A 194 -12.38 -15.63 6.30
CA ILE A 194 -12.02 -17.02 6.06
C ILE A 194 -12.84 -17.89 7.01
N ASP A 195 -13.44 -18.95 6.50
CA ASP A 195 -14.10 -19.97 7.29
C ASP A 195 -13.34 -21.30 7.18
N HIS A 196 -12.76 -21.73 8.30
CA HIS A 196 -11.97 -22.96 8.38
C HIS A 196 -12.82 -24.23 8.35
N GLU A 197 -14.10 -24.17 8.71
CA GLU A 197 -15.02 -25.31 8.71
C GLU A 197 -15.59 -25.54 7.32
N ALA A 198 -16.11 -24.49 6.69
CA ALA A 198 -16.60 -24.54 5.31
C ALA A 198 -15.47 -24.63 4.27
N LYS A 199 -14.22 -24.34 4.65
CA LYS A 199 -13.04 -24.27 3.77
C LYS A 199 -13.20 -23.26 2.63
N VAL A 200 -13.95 -22.20 2.86
CA VAL A 200 -14.24 -21.14 1.91
C VAL A 200 -13.86 -19.80 2.53
N GLY A 201 -13.39 -18.89 1.72
CA GLY A 201 -13.18 -17.48 2.09
C GLY A 201 -13.84 -16.53 1.11
N LEU A 202 -14.05 -15.31 1.57
CA LEU A 202 -14.42 -14.15 0.75
C LEU A 202 -13.26 -13.16 0.79
N ILE A 203 -12.59 -12.94 -0.34
CA ILE A 203 -11.71 -11.80 -0.51
C ILE A 203 -12.52 -10.63 -1.08
N CYS A 204 -12.30 -9.45 -0.53
CA CYS A 204 -12.81 -8.20 -1.01
C CYS A 204 -11.66 -7.21 -1.12
N GLY A 205 -11.49 -6.56 -2.28
CA GLY A 205 -10.37 -5.67 -2.45
C GLY A 205 -10.42 -4.82 -3.71
N PHE A 206 -9.83 -3.64 -3.61
CA PHE A 206 -9.65 -2.73 -4.73
C PHE A 206 -8.57 -3.28 -5.66
N LEU A 207 -8.82 -3.23 -6.96
CA LEU A 207 -7.86 -3.69 -7.96
C LEU A 207 -6.72 -2.69 -8.18
N SER A 208 -6.93 -1.43 -7.77
CA SER A 208 -5.96 -0.35 -7.84
C SER A 208 -6.17 0.61 -6.66
N GLN A 209 -5.20 1.48 -6.40
CA GLN A 209 -5.32 2.63 -5.49
C GLN A 209 -4.81 3.90 -6.19
N LYS A 210 -5.23 4.10 -7.44
CA LYS A 210 -4.90 5.29 -8.22
C LYS A 210 -5.79 6.46 -7.83
N GLU A 211 -7.07 6.16 -7.59
CA GLU A 211 -8.09 7.19 -7.31
C GLU A 211 -8.30 7.41 -5.81
N GLN A 212 -8.44 6.34 -5.02
CA GLN A 212 -8.66 6.43 -3.57
C GLN A 212 -7.95 5.31 -2.82
N PHE A 213 -7.64 5.58 -1.55
CA PHE A 213 -7.30 4.49 -0.62
C PHE A 213 -8.55 3.74 -0.21
N GLY A 214 -8.55 2.44 -0.46
CA GLY A 214 -9.61 1.54 -0.04
C GLY A 214 -9.40 1.04 1.39
N SER A 215 -10.48 0.97 2.15
CA SER A 215 -10.49 0.53 3.55
C SER A 215 -11.55 -0.53 3.78
N LEU A 216 -11.24 -1.48 4.65
CA LEU A 216 -12.15 -2.53 5.10
C LEU A 216 -12.21 -2.55 6.63
N LEU A 217 -13.39 -2.84 7.17
CA LEU A 217 -13.62 -3.07 8.60
C LEU A 217 -14.55 -4.28 8.74
N SER A 218 -14.18 -5.22 9.59
CA SER A 218 -14.99 -6.41 9.87
C SER A 218 -15.00 -6.71 11.36
N THR A 219 -16.15 -7.15 11.84
CA THR A 219 -16.31 -7.75 13.18
C THR A 219 -16.75 -9.20 12.99
N LEU A 220 -16.05 -10.15 13.62
CA LEU A 220 -16.40 -11.58 13.51
C LEU A 220 -17.35 -12.08 14.62
N HIS A 221 -17.74 -11.23 15.56
CA HIS A 221 -18.57 -11.59 16.72
C HIS A 221 -19.83 -10.71 16.82
N PRO A 222 -21.04 -11.25 17.05
CA PRO A 222 -21.39 -12.68 17.15
C PRO A 222 -21.34 -13.44 15.82
N GLU A 223 -21.49 -12.76 14.71
CA GLU A 223 -21.41 -13.26 13.33
C GLU A 223 -20.66 -12.25 12.47
N PRO A 224 -20.01 -12.69 11.37
CA PRO A 224 -19.27 -11.79 10.52
C PRO A 224 -20.11 -10.65 9.95
N ASP A 225 -19.59 -9.42 10.09
CA ASP A 225 -20.00 -8.24 9.32
C ASP A 225 -18.85 -7.77 8.44
N LEU A 226 -19.12 -6.89 7.50
CA LEU A 226 -18.09 -6.31 6.64
C LEU A 226 -18.52 -4.95 6.14
N GLN A 227 -17.63 -3.96 6.24
CA GLN A 227 -17.76 -2.67 5.58
C GLN A 227 -16.56 -2.42 4.67
N VAL A 228 -16.83 -1.95 3.46
CA VAL A 228 -15.82 -1.68 2.43
C VAL A 228 -16.09 -0.32 1.81
N TRP A 229 -15.10 0.56 1.82
CA TRP A 229 -15.24 1.90 1.26
C TRP A 229 -13.95 2.43 0.64
N ALA A 230 -14.09 3.34 -0.33
CA ALA A 230 -13.02 4.20 -0.82
C ALA A 230 -13.07 5.56 -0.11
N ASN A 231 -11.89 6.06 0.28
CA ASN A 231 -11.76 7.33 1.00
C ASN A 231 -11.69 8.48 -0.01
N ALA A 232 -12.73 9.30 -0.07
CA ALA A 232 -12.74 10.47 -0.96
C ALA A 232 -12.04 11.70 -0.35
N ASP A 233 -11.48 11.58 0.86
CA ASP A 233 -10.60 12.53 1.54
C ASP A 233 -11.15 13.96 1.71
N LYS A 234 -12.46 14.15 1.49
CA LYS A 234 -13.14 15.47 1.55
C LYS A 234 -12.57 16.48 0.56
N ILE A 235 -12.16 16.02 -0.62
CA ILE A 235 -11.66 16.89 -1.68
C ILE A 235 -12.71 17.92 -2.10
N GLU A 236 -12.28 18.97 -2.77
CA GLU A 236 -13.18 19.91 -3.46
C GLU A 236 -13.68 19.31 -4.77
N LEU A 237 -14.87 18.71 -4.77
CA LEU A 237 -15.55 18.33 -6.00
C LEU A 237 -16.24 19.57 -6.56
N ARG A 238 -15.57 20.26 -7.46
CA ARG A 238 -15.99 21.56 -8.03
C ARG A 238 -17.14 21.38 -9.03
N PRO A 239 -17.89 22.46 -9.35
CA PRO A 239 -18.88 22.46 -10.44
C PRO A 239 -18.33 21.86 -11.73
N GLY A 240 -19.07 20.95 -12.34
CA GLY A 240 -18.68 20.23 -13.57
C GLY A 240 -17.62 19.14 -13.40
N ALA A 241 -17.05 18.95 -12.20
CA ALA A 241 -16.08 17.90 -11.95
C ALA A 241 -16.71 16.55 -11.63
N ALA A 242 -15.95 15.48 -11.87
CA ALA A 242 -16.30 14.11 -11.48
C ALA A 242 -15.21 13.50 -10.60
N LEU A 243 -15.61 12.58 -9.72
CA LEU A 243 -14.76 11.71 -8.93
C LEU A 243 -15.13 10.27 -9.23
N SER A 244 -14.26 9.56 -9.92
CA SER A 244 -14.39 8.13 -10.20
C SER A 244 -13.63 7.31 -9.17
N SER A 245 -14.07 6.09 -8.89
CA SER A 245 -13.33 5.15 -8.05
C SER A 245 -12.54 4.15 -8.88
N ASP A 246 -11.56 3.50 -8.22
CA ASP A 246 -10.99 2.25 -8.72
C ASP A 246 -12.02 1.11 -8.70
N TRP A 247 -11.79 0.04 -9.48
CA TRP A 247 -12.58 -1.18 -9.39
C TRP A 247 -12.35 -1.88 -8.05
N LEU A 248 -13.43 -2.31 -7.40
CA LEU A 248 -13.44 -3.26 -6.29
C LEU A 248 -13.83 -4.64 -6.81
N ALA A 249 -13.15 -5.69 -6.36
CA ALA A 249 -13.49 -7.08 -6.64
C ALA A 249 -14.03 -7.79 -5.41
N TRP A 250 -15.07 -8.62 -5.62
CA TRP A 250 -15.62 -9.58 -4.66
C TRP A 250 -15.37 -10.98 -5.21
N GLN A 251 -14.76 -11.87 -4.41
CA GLN A 251 -14.42 -13.23 -4.85
C GLN A 251 -14.55 -14.23 -3.70
N PHE A 252 -15.34 -15.29 -3.91
CA PHE A 252 -15.26 -16.48 -3.08
C PHE A 252 -14.10 -17.37 -3.53
N PHE A 253 -13.36 -17.94 -2.59
CA PHE A 253 -12.20 -18.76 -2.89
C PHE A 253 -12.08 -19.97 -1.95
N ASP A 254 -11.38 -21.02 -2.41
CA ASP A 254 -11.05 -22.21 -1.64
C ASP A 254 -9.82 -21.93 -0.78
N ILE A 255 -9.94 -22.02 0.55
CA ILE A 255 -8.81 -21.80 1.46
C ILE A 255 -7.80 -22.94 1.48
N THR A 256 -8.13 -24.08 0.86
CA THR A 256 -7.22 -25.22 0.72
C THR A 256 -6.36 -25.14 -0.54
N ASP A 257 -6.64 -24.18 -1.43
CA ASP A 257 -5.80 -23.91 -2.59
C ASP A 257 -4.42 -23.41 -2.10
N PRO A 258 -3.30 -23.95 -2.62
CA PRO A 258 -1.96 -23.46 -2.30
C PRO A 258 -1.75 -21.96 -2.61
N GLN A 259 -2.53 -21.40 -3.56
CA GLN A 259 -2.48 -20.00 -3.97
C GLN A 259 -3.87 -19.35 -3.90
N PRO A 260 -4.48 -19.21 -2.71
CA PRO A 260 -5.89 -18.87 -2.58
C PRO A 260 -6.23 -17.47 -3.12
N PHE A 261 -5.28 -16.55 -3.17
CA PHE A 261 -5.47 -15.17 -3.66
C PHE A 261 -5.02 -14.97 -5.12
N LYS A 262 -4.57 -16.02 -5.81
CA LYS A 262 -4.00 -15.92 -7.16
C LYS A 262 -4.90 -15.15 -8.13
N THR A 263 -6.18 -15.49 -8.22
CA THR A 263 -7.11 -14.85 -9.15
C THR A 263 -7.25 -13.35 -8.89
N TYR A 264 -7.35 -12.96 -7.61
CA TYR A 264 -7.39 -11.56 -7.22
C TYR A 264 -6.07 -10.84 -7.56
N PHE A 265 -4.91 -11.44 -7.24
CA PHE A 265 -3.61 -10.84 -7.53
C PHE A 265 -3.35 -10.68 -9.03
N GLU A 266 -3.78 -11.64 -9.85
CA GLU A 266 -3.71 -11.52 -11.31
C GLU A 266 -4.63 -10.43 -11.86
N ALA A 267 -5.83 -10.23 -11.27
CA ALA A 267 -6.71 -9.14 -11.65
C ALA A 267 -6.10 -7.77 -11.30
N VAL A 268 -5.52 -7.64 -10.10
CA VAL A 268 -4.75 -6.46 -9.70
C VAL A 268 -3.57 -6.19 -10.64
N ALA A 269 -2.83 -7.23 -11.02
CA ALA A 269 -1.70 -7.11 -11.92
C ALA A 269 -2.13 -6.58 -13.30
N ARG A 270 -3.23 -7.11 -13.86
CA ARG A 270 -3.79 -6.62 -15.13
C ARG A 270 -4.28 -5.17 -15.01
N GLU A 271 -5.00 -4.82 -13.94
CA GLU A 271 -5.53 -3.47 -13.72
C GLU A 271 -4.42 -2.42 -13.66
N ASN A 272 -3.28 -2.76 -13.08
CA ASN A 272 -2.15 -1.85 -12.92
C ASN A 272 -1.09 -1.98 -14.03
N GLU A 273 -1.28 -2.85 -15.02
CA GLU A 273 -0.32 -3.05 -16.13
C GLU A 273 1.09 -3.30 -15.58
N VAL A 274 1.19 -4.30 -14.70
CA VAL A 274 2.42 -4.61 -13.97
C VAL A 274 3.60 -4.77 -14.92
N ARG A 275 4.71 -4.17 -14.56
CA ARG A 275 5.95 -4.21 -15.33
C ARG A 275 6.49 -5.64 -15.46
N LYS A 276 7.28 -5.87 -16.50
CA LYS A 276 7.97 -7.15 -16.68
C LYS A 276 8.85 -7.42 -15.45
N ARG A 277 8.67 -8.61 -14.85
CA ARG A 277 9.45 -9.04 -13.70
C ARG A 277 10.94 -9.07 -14.04
N ILE A 278 11.76 -8.44 -13.21
CA ILE A 278 13.21 -8.54 -13.26
C ILE A 278 13.67 -9.84 -12.59
N GLU A 279 14.92 -10.25 -12.84
CA GLU A 279 15.54 -11.33 -12.08
C GLU A 279 15.75 -10.90 -10.63
N THR A 280 15.46 -11.80 -9.68
CA THR A 280 15.62 -11.51 -8.24
C THR A 280 17.07 -11.11 -7.94
N PRO A 281 17.32 -9.88 -7.49
CA PRO A 281 18.68 -9.41 -7.26
C PRO A 281 19.18 -9.84 -5.89
N LEU A 282 20.46 -10.20 -5.84
CA LEU A 282 21.19 -10.37 -4.58
C LEU A 282 22.32 -9.34 -4.54
N GLY A 283 22.57 -8.77 -3.37
CA GLY A 283 23.59 -7.73 -3.27
C GLY A 283 23.98 -7.41 -1.84
N TRP A 284 24.73 -6.35 -1.71
CA TRP A 284 25.17 -5.79 -0.44
C TRP A 284 24.53 -4.42 -0.22
N CYS A 285 24.23 -4.09 1.04
CA CYS A 285 23.69 -2.80 1.47
C CYS A 285 24.44 -2.29 2.70
N SER A 286 24.75 -0.99 2.75
CA SER A 286 25.51 -0.39 3.83
C SER A 286 24.73 -0.24 5.14
N TRP A 287 23.40 -0.14 5.10
CA TRP A 287 22.56 0.25 6.25
C TRP A 287 22.72 -0.65 7.47
N TYR A 288 22.64 -1.95 7.32
CA TYR A 288 22.51 -2.90 8.44
C TYR A 288 23.80 -3.10 9.29
N TYR A 289 24.84 -2.38 8.99
CA TYR A 289 26.07 -2.37 9.79
C TYR A 289 26.57 -0.97 10.11
N TYR A 290 26.56 -0.09 9.12
CA TYR A 290 27.14 1.25 9.25
C TYR A 290 26.10 2.30 9.65
N PHE A 291 24.80 2.07 9.34
CA PHE A 291 23.77 3.08 9.46
C PHE A 291 24.23 4.37 8.75
N GLN A 292 24.03 5.53 9.35
CA GLN A 292 24.48 6.82 8.80
C GLN A 292 26.00 7.07 8.93
N ASN A 293 26.78 6.15 9.51
CA ASN A 293 28.22 6.33 9.69
C ASN A 293 29.04 5.68 8.56
N ILE A 294 28.49 5.55 7.37
CA ILE A 294 29.19 5.05 6.20
C ILE A 294 30.15 6.11 5.67
N THR A 295 31.31 5.68 5.13
CA THR A 295 32.29 6.56 4.49
C THR A 295 32.75 5.98 3.16
N PRO A 296 33.30 6.77 2.23
CA PRO A 296 33.84 6.27 0.96
C PRO A 296 34.90 5.17 1.18
N LYS A 297 35.69 5.28 2.22
CA LYS A 297 36.71 4.27 2.59
C LYS A 297 36.08 2.93 2.95
N GLU A 298 34.99 2.93 3.76
CA GLU A 298 34.28 1.70 4.12
C GLU A 298 33.52 1.13 2.91
N ILE A 299 32.99 1.97 2.05
CA ILE A 299 32.37 1.56 0.77
C ILE A 299 33.40 0.81 -0.08
N SER A 300 34.56 1.40 -0.35
CA SER A 300 35.65 0.78 -1.15
C SER A 300 36.12 -0.55 -0.58
N LYS A 301 36.31 -0.62 0.76
CA LYS A 301 36.70 -1.85 1.45
C LYS A 301 35.67 -2.98 1.29
N ASN A 302 34.36 -2.67 1.44
CA ASN A 302 33.31 -3.65 1.26
C ASN A 302 33.14 -4.02 -0.22
N LEU A 303 33.31 -3.08 -1.14
CA LEU A 303 33.25 -3.34 -2.58
C LEU A 303 34.31 -4.37 -2.99
N GLN A 304 35.55 -4.22 -2.50
CA GLN A 304 36.62 -5.22 -2.71
C GLN A 304 36.18 -6.60 -2.21
N ALA A 305 35.70 -6.69 -0.96
CA ALA A 305 35.26 -7.96 -0.37
C ALA A 305 34.09 -8.60 -1.15
N VAL A 306 33.12 -7.81 -1.58
CA VAL A 306 31.99 -8.26 -2.39
C VAL A 306 32.46 -8.75 -3.76
N SER A 307 33.41 -8.05 -4.38
CA SER A 307 33.99 -8.46 -5.67
C SER A 307 34.69 -9.81 -5.59
N GLU A 308 35.44 -10.08 -4.52
CA GLU A 308 36.04 -11.40 -4.27
C GLU A 308 35.00 -12.51 -4.09
N LEU A 309 33.84 -12.20 -3.49
CA LEU A 309 32.74 -13.16 -3.26
C LEU A 309 31.91 -13.47 -4.51
N LYS A 310 31.91 -12.64 -5.53
CA LYS A 310 31.13 -12.81 -6.77
C LYS A 310 31.39 -14.16 -7.47
N SER A 311 32.59 -14.71 -7.34
CA SER A 311 32.91 -16.04 -7.91
C SER A 311 32.18 -17.19 -7.21
N ARG A 312 31.63 -16.96 -6.01
CA ARG A 312 30.99 -17.96 -5.15
C ARG A 312 29.50 -17.69 -4.89
N LEU A 313 29.08 -16.42 -4.97
CA LEU A 313 27.74 -15.96 -4.71
C LEU A 313 27.25 -15.13 -5.92
N PRO A 314 25.99 -15.25 -6.33
CA PRO A 314 25.43 -14.53 -7.49
C PRO A 314 25.09 -13.06 -7.14
N LEU A 315 26.07 -12.34 -6.58
CA LEU A 315 25.90 -10.94 -6.19
C LEU A 315 25.85 -10.05 -7.43
N LYS A 316 24.85 -9.20 -7.52
CA LYS A 316 24.59 -8.30 -8.65
C LYS A 316 24.53 -6.83 -8.25
N PHE A 317 24.09 -6.51 -7.04
CA PHE A 317 23.91 -5.14 -6.56
C PHE A 317 24.88 -4.77 -5.45
N PHE A 318 25.23 -3.48 -5.43
CA PHE A 318 25.93 -2.88 -4.32
C PHE A 318 25.26 -1.53 -4.02
N GLN A 319 24.56 -1.45 -2.88
CA GLN A 319 23.72 -0.32 -2.52
C GLN A 319 24.37 0.53 -1.42
N ILE A 320 24.52 1.81 -1.71
CA ILE A 320 24.82 2.86 -0.72
C ILE A 320 23.49 3.33 -0.14
N ASP A 321 23.31 3.19 1.18
CA ASP A 321 22.13 3.60 1.91
C ASP A 321 22.31 4.98 2.58
N ASP A 322 21.40 5.42 3.45
CA ASP A 322 21.40 6.69 4.21
C ASP A 322 22.77 7.01 4.84
N GLY A 323 23.26 8.25 4.76
CA GLY A 323 24.47 8.75 5.38
C GLY A 323 25.50 9.39 4.44
N PHE A 324 25.23 9.50 3.14
CA PHE A 324 26.09 10.21 2.18
C PHE A 324 25.69 11.68 2.01
N GLU A 325 24.44 12.00 2.25
CA GLU A 325 23.86 13.34 2.18
C GLU A 325 24.07 14.11 3.49
N GLN A 326 24.10 15.44 3.41
CA GLN A 326 24.28 16.30 4.58
C GLN A 326 23.09 16.25 5.54
N ASP A 327 21.88 16.21 5.01
CA ASP A 327 20.63 16.00 5.72
C ASP A 327 19.57 15.45 4.77
N VAL A 328 18.67 14.63 5.29
CA VAL A 328 17.56 14.07 4.49
C VAL A 328 16.63 15.17 4.05
N GLY A 329 16.58 15.37 2.73
CA GLY A 329 15.86 16.45 2.07
C GLY A 329 16.78 17.42 1.33
N SER A 330 18.07 17.54 1.67
CA SER A 330 19.05 18.41 1.00
C SER A 330 19.96 17.60 0.07
N TRP A 331 19.36 16.91 -0.89
CA TRP A 331 19.99 15.85 -1.72
C TRP A 331 21.19 16.32 -2.56
N PHE A 332 21.34 17.60 -2.83
CA PHE A 332 22.48 18.16 -3.59
C PHE A 332 23.64 18.60 -2.69
N GLU A 333 23.53 18.38 -1.38
CA GLU A 333 24.57 18.69 -0.39
C GLU A 333 25.03 17.38 0.26
N PHE A 334 26.33 17.09 0.18
CA PHE A 334 26.91 15.86 0.73
C PHE A 334 27.41 16.05 2.16
N ASP A 335 27.47 14.95 2.92
CA ASP A 335 28.12 14.94 4.22
C ASP A 335 29.62 15.26 4.08
N ALA A 336 30.25 15.74 5.16
CA ALA A 336 31.65 16.11 5.17
C ALA A 336 32.60 14.94 4.85
N GLU A 337 32.17 13.70 5.12
CA GLU A 337 32.91 12.49 4.76
C GLU A 337 32.85 12.17 3.25
N PHE A 338 31.94 12.80 2.50
CA PHE A 338 31.75 12.64 1.05
C PHE A 338 32.09 13.93 0.26
N PRO A 339 33.28 14.50 0.39
CA PRO A 339 33.63 15.78 -0.23
C PRO A 339 33.58 15.77 -1.77
N ASP A 340 33.77 14.60 -2.39
CA ASP A 340 33.74 14.40 -3.84
C ASP A 340 32.36 13.88 -4.34
N GLY A 341 31.36 13.78 -3.43
CA GLY A 341 30.04 13.24 -3.72
C GLY A 341 30.06 11.72 -3.94
N VAL A 342 29.10 11.20 -4.70
CA VAL A 342 28.86 9.75 -4.86
C VAL A 342 29.06 9.21 -6.28
N SER A 343 29.25 10.08 -7.28
CA SER A 343 29.37 9.65 -8.68
C SER A 343 30.62 8.79 -8.94
N GLY A 344 31.76 9.11 -8.31
CA GLY A 344 32.96 8.28 -8.37
C GLY A 344 32.76 6.88 -7.82
N LEU A 345 32.01 6.77 -6.70
CA LEU A 345 31.66 5.48 -6.09
C LEU A 345 30.75 4.63 -6.99
N SER A 346 29.81 5.27 -7.70
CA SER A 346 28.99 4.58 -8.69
C SER A 346 29.85 3.98 -9.81
N GLN A 347 30.83 4.73 -10.32
CA GLN A 347 31.76 4.25 -11.35
C GLN A 347 32.62 3.09 -10.83
N ASP A 348 33.15 3.17 -9.62
CA ASP A 348 33.92 2.10 -9.00
C ASP A 348 33.10 0.81 -8.87
N ILE A 349 31.86 0.89 -8.37
CA ILE A 349 30.94 -0.25 -8.26
C ILE A 349 30.69 -0.87 -9.64
N HIS A 350 30.43 -0.03 -10.64
CA HIS A 350 30.18 -0.48 -12.01
C HIS A 350 31.44 -1.17 -12.60
N SER A 351 32.64 -0.65 -12.36
CA SER A 351 33.90 -1.23 -12.83
C SER A 351 34.16 -2.63 -12.28
N GLU A 352 33.65 -2.91 -11.08
CA GLU A 352 33.64 -4.24 -10.49
C GLU A 352 32.55 -5.16 -11.05
N GLY A 353 31.76 -4.72 -12.06
CA GLY A 353 30.70 -5.47 -12.69
C GLY A 353 29.49 -5.72 -11.78
N LEU A 354 29.23 -4.81 -10.86
CA LEU A 354 28.04 -4.75 -10.01
C LEU A 354 27.16 -3.58 -10.45
N THR A 355 25.86 -3.67 -10.18
CA THR A 355 24.91 -2.58 -10.40
C THR A 355 24.96 -1.65 -9.19
N PRO A 356 25.35 -0.38 -9.35
CA PRO A 356 25.34 0.57 -8.25
C PRO A 356 23.91 0.96 -7.90
N GLY A 357 23.61 0.94 -6.61
CA GLY A 357 22.33 1.39 -6.06
C GLY A 357 22.52 2.50 -5.04
N ILE A 358 21.54 3.39 -4.95
CA ILE A 358 21.53 4.47 -3.97
C ILE A 358 20.16 4.57 -3.28
N TRP A 359 20.20 4.90 -1.99
CA TRP A 359 19.00 5.18 -1.20
C TRP A 359 18.63 6.66 -1.31
N LEU A 360 17.33 6.92 -1.41
CA LEU A 360 16.73 8.26 -1.37
C LEU A 360 15.41 8.20 -0.59
N ALA A 361 15.10 9.25 0.15
CA ALA A 361 13.79 9.46 0.77
C ALA A 361 13.19 10.78 0.23
N PRO A 362 12.66 10.77 -1.01
CA PRO A 362 12.44 12.00 -1.76
C PRO A 362 11.34 12.90 -1.21
N PHE A 363 10.39 12.37 -0.45
CA PHE A 363 9.20 13.08 0.00
C PHE A 363 9.27 13.55 1.45
N ILE A 364 10.17 12.98 2.26
CA ILE A 364 10.32 13.30 3.68
C ILE A 364 11.50 14.22 3.90
N LEU A 365 11.39 15.04 4.93
CA LEU A 365 12.45 15.91 5.39
C LEU A 365 12.76 15.59 6.84
N GLU A 366 14.03 15.44 7.18
CA GLU A 366 14.41 15.31 8.58
C GLU A 366 14.10 16.61 9.36
N PRO A 367 13.99 16.54 10.70
CA PRO A 367 13.54 17.70 11.51
C PRO A 367 14.42 18.95 11.38
N ARG A 368 15.69 18.79 11.02
CA ARG A 368 16.67 19.88 10.92
C ARG A 368 17.03 20.25 9.49
N SER A 369 16.42 19.61 8.50
CA SER A 369 16.72 19.83 7.09
C SER A 369 16.70 21.32 6.73
N LYS A 370 17.72 21.74 5.99
CA LYS A 370 17.85 23.12 5.48
C LYS A 370 16.71 23.47 4.53
N LEU A 371 16.16 22.48 3.82
CA LEU A 371 15.05 22.66 2.89
C LEU A 371 13.81 23.21 3.58
N ILE A 372 13.51 22.80 4.83
CA ILE A 372 12.40 23.32 5.63
C ILE A 372 12.45 24.84 5.78
N ARG A 373 13.65 25.39 5.96
CA ARG A 373 13.88 26.84 6.16
C ARG A 373 13.94 27.61 4.84
N ARG A 374 14.49 26.97 3.79
CA ARG A 374 14.62 27.59 2.45
C ARG A 374 13.29 27.68 1.74
N HIS A 375 12.46 26.64 1.89
CA HIS A 375 11.20 26.49 1.17
C HIS A 375 10.02 26.11 2.08
N PRO A 376 9.68 26.94 3.09
CA PRO A 376 8.61 26.61 4.05
C PRO A 376 7.22 26.52 3.39
N GLN A 377 7.04 27.06 2.19
CA GLN A 377 5.83 26.98 1.39
C GLN A 377 5.63 25.62 0.71
N TRP A 378 6.68 24.79 0.59
CA TRP A 378 6.58 23.44 0.04
C TRP A 378 6.09 22.40 1.04
N LEU A 379 5.99 22.77 2.31
CA LEU A 379 5.61 21.84 3.36
C LEU A 379 4.10 21.60 3.39
N LEU A 380 3.69 20.34 3.47
CA LEU A 380 2.32 19.97 3.78
C LEU A 380 1.96 20.47 5.20
N ARG A 381 0.81 21.13 5.34
CA ARG A 381 0.34 21.70 6.61
C ARG A 381 -1.00 21.12 7.05
N ASP A 382 -1.21 21.08 8.36
CA ASP A 382 -2.50 20.73 8.93
C ASP A 382 -3.50 21.91 8.81
N GLN A 383 -4.73 21.70 9.24
CA GLN A 383 -5.80 22.72 9.23
C GLN A 383 -5.49 23.96 10.08
N ASN A 384 -4.50 23.89 10.98
CA ASN A 384 -4.03 25.01 11.81
C ASN A 384 -2.80 25.69 11.22
N GLY A 385 -2.39 25.35 10.00
CA GLY A 385 -1.21 25.87 9.33
C GLY A 385 0.13 25.35 9.86
N ARG A 386 0.13 24.30 10.69
CA ARG A 386 1.35 23.70 11.23
C ARG A 386 1.86 22.61 10.27
N PRO A 387 3.20 22.47 10.09
CA PRO A 387 3.75 21.39 9.30
C PRO A 387 3.30 20.02 9.81
N VAL A 388 2.82 19.17 8.91
CA VAL A 388 2.33 17.81 9.22
C VAL A 388 3.46 16.97 9.81
N ASN A 389 3.12 16.21 10.86
CA ASN A 389 4.02 15.23 11.48
C ASN A 389 4.05 13.96 10.64
N SER A 390 5.21 13.58 10.11
CA SER A 390 5.41 12.37 9.31
C SER A 390 5.93 11.16 10.11
N GLY A 391 6.03 11.26 11.43
CA GLY A 391 6.55 10.22 12.32
C GLY A 391 7.85 10.65 13.00
N PHE A 392 8.33 9.82 13.93
CA PHE A 392 9.58 10.08 14.64
C PHE A 392 10.76 9.43 13.88
N VAL A 393 11.58 10.26 13.27
CA VAL A 393 12.70 9.88 12.41
C VAL A 393 13.88 10.81 12.69
N TRP A 394 15.11 10.34 12.53
CA TRP A 394 16.34 11.13 12.71
C TRP A 394 16.36 12.00 13.99
N GLY A 395 15.90 11.40 15.11
CA GLY A 395 15.90 12.05 16.43
C GLY A 395 14.84 13.14 16.64
N GLY A 396 13.82 13.24 15.77
CA GLY A 396 12.74 14.20 15.91
C GLY A 396 11.51 13.89 15.06
N LEU A 397 10.59 14.84 14.95
CA LEU A 397 9.40 14.69 14.11
C LEU A 397 9.72 15.13 12.68
N GLY A 398 9.69 14.19 11.74
CA GLY A 398 9.86 14.45 10.32
C GLY A 398 8.79 15.37 9.75
N ARG A 399 9.07 15.93 8.58
CA ARG A 399 8.15 16.78 7.79
C ARG A 399 7.98 16.16 6.41
N THR A 400 6.93 16.55 5.72
CA THR A 400 6.68 16.12 4.35
C THR A 400 6.44 17.30 3.42
N LEU A 401 6.84 17.12 2.17
CA LEU A 401 6.53 18.03 1.08
C LEU A 401 5.05 17.90 0.69
N ASP A 402 4.44 19.00 0.28
CA ASP A 402 3.18 18.99 -0.45
C ASP A 402 3.45 18.70 -1.93
N LEU A 403 3.21 17.47 -2.36
CA LEU A 403 3.49 17.04 -3.72
C LEU A 403 2.46 17.49 -4.76
N THR A 404 1.50 18.34 -4.36
CA THR A 404 0.66 19.09 -5.29
C THR A 404 1.25 20.49 -5.58
N HIS A 405 2.28 20.92 -4.84
CA HIS A 405 2.98 22.18 -5.09
C HIS A 405 3.96 22.03 -6.27
N PRO A 406 3.86 22.83 -7.35
CA PRO A 406 4.66 22.66 -8.57
C PRO A 406 6.17 22.68 -8.34
N ASP A 407 6.66 23.60 -7.49
CA ASP A 407 8.09 23.71 -7.22
C ASP A 407 8.62 22.50 -6.41
N ALA A 408 7.80 21.94 -5.51
CA ALA A 408 8.17 20.70 -4.81
C ALA A 408 8.27 19.52 -5.78
N GLN A 409 7.35 19.42 -6.74
CA GLN A 409 7.44 18.43 -7.82
C GLN A 409 8.71 18.65 -8.68
N GLY A 410 9.01 19.92 -9.03
CA GLY A 410 10.22 20.28 -9.77
C GLY A 410 11.48 19.81 -9.04
N TYR A 411 11.57 20.06 -7.73
CA TYR A 411 12.66 19.60 -6.89
C TYR A 411 12.82 18.07 -6.92
N ILE A 412 11.73 17.31 -6.79
CA ILE A 412 11.79 15.85 -6.87
C ILE A 412 12.27 15.37 -8.24
N ARG A 413 11.81 16.00 -9.33
CA ARG A 413 12.31 15.70 -10.69
C ARG A 413 13.82 15.86 -10.77
N ASP A 414 14.34 16.97 -10.27
CA ASP A 414 15.78 17.26 -10.30
C ASP A 414 16.57 16.25 -9.46
N VAL A 415 16.07 15.86 -8.28
CA VAL A 415 16.71 14.83 -7.43
C VAL A 415 16.82 13.50 -8.16
N ILE A 416 15.73 13.01 -8.75
CA ILE A 416 15.73 11.72 -9.46
C ILE A 416 16.60 11.77 -10.71
N ARG A 417 16.50 12.83 -11.49
CA ARG A 417 17.34 13.02 -12.69
C ARG A 417 18.82 13.03 -12.33
N THR A 418 19.20 13.79 -11.31
CA THR A 418 20.59 13.86 -10.85
C THR A 418 21.08 12.50 -10.37
N ALA A 419 20.29 11.77 -9.58
CA ALA A 419 20.69 10.45 -9.10
C ALA A 419 20.97 9.46 -10.25
N VAL A 420 20.11 9.47 -11.28
CA VAL A 420 20.24 8.55 -12.42
C VAL A 420 21.29 9.02 -13.42
N GLN A 421 21.24 10.30 -13.83
CA GLN A 421 22.02 10.77 -14.98
C GLN A 421 23.38 11.36 -14.60
N GLU A 422 23.47 12.06 -13.46
CA GLU A 422 24.72 12.72 -13.04
C GLU A 422 25.52 11.85 -12.08
N TRP A 423 24.87 11.21 -11.09
CA TRP A 423 25.56 10.29 -10.17
C TRP A 423 25.73 8.89 -10.76
N GLY A 424 24.92 8.51 -11.77
CA GLY A 424 25.04 7.27 -12.50
C GLY A 424 24.52 6.03 -11.76
N PHE A 425 23.44 6.15 -10.98
CA PHE A 425 22.82 5.02 -10.29
C PHE A 425 21.61 4.47 -11.05
N PRO A 426 21.71 3.30 -11.71
CA PRO A 426 20.60 2.65 -12.38
C PRO A 426 19.66 1.88 -11.44
N TYR A 427 19.91 1.88 -10.13
CA TYR A 427 19.05 1.29 -9.11
C TYR A 427 18.82 2.29 -7.97
N LEU A 428 17.55 2.61 -7.71
CA LEU A 428 17.13 3.53 -6.64
C LEU A 428 16.27 2.79 -5.61
N LYS A 429 16.68 2.80 -4.35
CA LYS A 429 15.82 2.46 -3.21
C LYS A 429 15.14 3.74 -2.73
N LEU A 430 13.81 3.79 -2.86
CA LEU A 430 12.99 4.96 -2.54
C LEU A 430 12.21 4.71 -1.26
N ASP A 431 12.51 5.46 -0.22
CA ASP A 431 12.02 5.19 1.13
C ASP A 431 11.06 6.26 1.66
N PHE A 432 10.34 5.95 2.74
CA PHE A 432 9.37 6.83 3.40
C PHE A 432 8.26 7.38 2.46
N LEU A 433 7.87 6.62 1.44
CA LEU A 433 6.95 7.08 0.40
C LEU A 433 5.52 7.36 0.91
N TYR A 434 5.13 6.74 2.04
CA TYR A 434 3.82 6.95 2.67
C TYR A 434 3.55 8.42 3.02
N VAL A 435 4.59 9.24 3.20
CA VAL A 435 4.42 10.64 3.65
C VAL A 435 3.69 11.51 2.64
N ALA A 436 3.76 11.17 1.35
CA ALA A 436 2.99 11.83 0.29
C ALA A 436 1.47 11.63 0.43
N ALA A 437 1.06 10.59 1.19
CA ALA A 437 -0.34 10.25 1.43
C ALA A 437 -0.84 10.68 2.81
N LEU A 438 -0.10 11.51 3.54
CA LEU A 438 -0.56 12.03 4.83
C LEU A 438 -1.66 13.08 4.63
N PRO A 439 -2.65 13.13 5.56
CA PRO A 439 -3.69 14.15 5.50
C PRO A 439 -3.13 15.55 5.78
N GLY A 440 -3.59 16.53 5.03
CA GLY A 440 -3.20 17.92 5.18
C GLY A 440 -3.99 18.86 4.28
N SER A 441 -3.67 20.14 4.33
CA SER A 441 -4.16 21.16 3.41
C SER A 441 -3.20 21.24 2.23
N HIS A 442 -3.59 20.64 1.11
CA HIS A 442 -2.80 20.59 -0.11
C HIS A 442 -2.95 21.85 -0.95
N HIS A 443 -1.94 22.17 -1.75
CA HIS A 443 -1.97 23.27 -2.73
C HIS A 443 -3.08 23.03 -3.77
N ASP A 444 -3.28 21.77 -4.21
CA ASP A 444 -4.44 21.36 -5.00
C ASP A 444 -5.42 20.57 -4.12
N PRO A 445 -6.52 21.21 -3.65
CA PRO A 445 -7.50 20.57 -2.79
C PRO A 445 -8.47 19.64 -3.53
N THR A 446 -8.33 19.51 -4.85
CA THR A 446 -9.21 18.67 -5.68
C THR A 446 -8.74 17.22 -5.77
N LYS A 447 -7.55 16.90 -5.23
CA LYS A 447 -6.91 15.58 -5.33
C LYS A 447 -7.07 14.79 -4.05
N THR A 448 -7.41 13.51 -4.18
CA THR A 448 -7.34 12.56 -3.07
C THR A 448 -5.87 12.26 -2.72
N ARG A 449 -5.63 11.80 -1.50
CA ARG A 449 -4.28 11.40 -1.06
C ARG A 449 -3.69 10.26 -1.91
N ALA A 450 -4.54 9.36 -2.42
CA ALA A 450 -4.11 8.30 -3.33
C ALA A 450 -3.66 8.86 -4.68
N GLN A 451 -4.42 9.79 -5.27
CA GLN A 451 -4.05 10.48 -6.50
C GLN A 451 -2.74 11.26 -6.34
N ILE A 452 -2.56 11.96 -5.21
CA ILE A 452 -1.32 12.72 -4.94
C ILE A 452 -0.11 11.78 -4.90
N LEU A 453 -0.19 10.70 -4.12
CA LEU A 453 0.89 9.72 -4.05
C LEU A 453 1.14 9.07 -5.42
N ARG A 454 0.07 8.62 -6.11
CA ARG A 454 0.21 7.97 -7.41
C ARG A 454 0.89 8.87 -8.45
N GLN A 455 0.49 10.13 -8.55
CA GLN A 455 1.09 11.12 -9.45
C GLN A 455 2.57 11.38 -9.11
N ALA A 456 2.91 11.42 -7.80
CA ALA A 456 4.30 11.57 -7.37
C ALA A 456 5.17 10.35 -7.73
N LEU A 457 4.63 9.13 -7.63
CA LEU A 457 5.34 7.92 -8.02
C LEU A 457 5.50 7.81 -9.55
N GLU A 458 4.49 8.21 -10.30
CA GLU A 458 4.55 8.29 -11.77
C GLU A 458 5.60 9.31 -12.23
N LEU A 459 5.65 10.48 -11.58
CA LEU A 459 6.69 11.49 -11.81
C LEU A 459 8.10 10.91 -11.59
N ILE A 460 8.30 10.15 -10.50
CA ILE A 460 9.59 9.48 -10.25
C ILE A 460 9.92 8.48 -11.36
N ARG A 461 8.97 7.64 -11.77
CA ARG A 461 9.20 6.66 -12.84
C ARG A 461 9.50 7.33 -14.18
N GLU A 462 8.80 8.41 -14.49
CA GLU A 462 9.04 9.20 -15.70
C GLU A 462 10.49 9.74 -15.75
N GLU A 463 10.96 10.38 -14.67
CA GLU A 463 12.30 10.96 -14.59
C GLU A 463 13.41 9.89 -14.51
N ALA A 464 13.15 8.79 -13.81
CA ALA A 464 14.11 7.69 -13.73
C ALA A 464 14.24 6.91 -15.05
N GLY A 465 13.20 6.96 -15.90
CA GLY A 465 13.16 6.18 -17.14
C GLY A 465 12.78 4.71 -16.94
N GLY A 466 12.56 4.00 -18.05
CA GLY A 466 12.07 2.63 -18.08
C GLY A 466 13.08 1.58 -17.59
N GLU A 467 14.35 1.81 -17.77
CA GLU A 467 15.45 0.87 -17.48
C GLU A 467 15.95 0.93 -16.05
N THR A 468 15.73 2.05 -15.35
CA THR A 468 16.12 2.21 -13.94
C THR A 468 15.29 1.29 -13.07
N ILE A 469 15.94 0.49 -12.22
CA ILE A 469 15.29 -0.38 -11.24
C ILE A 469 14.85 0.47 -10.05
N LEU A 470 13.58 0.43 -9.73
CA LEU A 470 13.02 1.12 -8.57
C LEU A 470 12.55 0.13 -7.51
N LEU A 471 13.08 0.27 -6.31
CA LEU A 471 12.62 -0.41 -5.10
C LEU A 471 11.82 0.56 -4.24
N GLY A 472 10.53 0.26 -4.00
CA GLY A 472 9.70 1.01 -3.06
C GLY A 472 9.85 0.51 -1.63
N CYS A 473 10.04 1.44 -0.67
CA CYS A 473 10.11 1.17 0.75
C CYS A 473 9.24 2.19 1.52
N GLY A 474 8.65 1.79 2.65
CA GLY A 474 7.67 2.66 3.33
C GLY A 474 6.54 3.10 2.39
N CYS A 475 6.17 2.27 1.42
CA CYS A 475 5.21 2.59 0.37
C CYS A 475 3.84 1.97 0.67
N PRO A 476 2.74 2.74 0.58
CA PRO A 476 1.40 2.16 0.50
C PRO A 476 1.34 1.11 -0.61
N ILE A 477 1.03 -0.13 -0.23
CA ILE A 477 1.24 -1.32 -1.08
C ILE A 477 0.54 -1.15 -2.43
N GLY A 478 -0.74 -0.81 -2.46
CA GLY A 478 -1.50 -0.70 -3.71
C GLY A 478 -1.03 0.40 -4.65
N SER A 479 -0.47 1.50 -4.10
CA SER A 479 -0.02 2.65 -4.91
C SER A 479 1.23 2.36 -5.72
N GLY A 480 2.07 1.42 -5.25
CA GLY A 480 3.34 1.07 -5.91
C GLY A 480 3.20 0.10 -7.08
N ILE A 481 2.03 -0.58 -7.20
CA ILE A 481 1.81 -1.61 -8.22
C ILE A 481 1.84 -0.99 -9.63
N GLY A 482 2.63 -1.60 -10.54
CA GLY A 482 2.85 -1.10 -11.89
C GLY A 482 3.91 0.01 -12.01
N ILE A 483 4.40 0.56 -10.87
CA ILE A 483 5.47 1.57 -10.83
C ILE A 483 6.81 0.94 -10.48
N PHE A 484 6.85 0.16 -9.38
CA PHE A 484 8.06 -0.42 -8.85
C PHE A 484 8.37 -1.79 -9.45
N ASP A 485 9.65 -2.07 -9.65
CA ASP A 485 10.18 -3.37 -10.05
C ASP A 485 10.33 -4.28 -8.83
N MET A 486 10.59 -3.68 -7.66
CA MET A 486 10.76 -4.34 -6.37
C MET A 486 10.02 -3.59 -5.26
N MET A 487 9.59 -4.30 -4.23
CA MET A 487 8.91 -3.69 -3.08
C MET A 487 9.36 -4.31 -1.77
N ARG A 488 9.77 -3.49 -0.81
CA ARG A 488 9.91 -3.89 0.58
C ARG A 488 8.56 -4.34 1.12
N ILE A 489 8.50 -5.53 1.66
CA ILE A 489 7.26 -6.14 2.13
C ILE A 489 7.17 -6.26 3.66
N SER A 490 8.22 -5.85 4.38
CA SER A 490 8.34 -5.98 5.83
C SER A 490 8.85 -4.72 6.51
N ALA A 491 8.67 -4.63 7.83
CA ALA A 491 9.49 -3.74 8.66
C ALA A 491 10.97 -4.15 8.57
N ASP A 492 11.86 -3.20 8.90
CA ASP A 492 13.30 -3.48 8.88
C ASP A 492 13.68 -4.63 9.81
N VAL A 493 14.57 -5.49 9.35
CA VAL A 493 15.23 -6.47 10.21
C VAL A 493 16.22 -5.77 11.15
N SER A 494 16.54 -6.42 12.26
CA SER A 494 17.68 -6.04 13.10
C SER A 494 18.36 -7.30 13.63
N PRO A 495 19.61 -7.20 14.13
CA PRO A 495 20.33 -8.34 14.70
C PRO A 495 19.76 -8.80 16.05
N GLU A 496 18.47 -8.60 16.30
CA GLU A 496 17.72 -9.04 17.49
C GLU A 496 16.39 -9.69 17.08
N TRP A 497 15.98 -10.69 17.85
CA TRP A 497 14.71 -11.39 17.58
C TRP A 497 13.48 -10.53 17.92
N GLU A 498 13.52 -9.82 19.05
CA GLU A 498 12.45 -8.95 19.50
C GLU A 498 12.88 -7.48 19.45
N PRO A 499 11.92 -6.54 19.30
CA PRO A 499 12.23 -5.11 19.30
C PRO A 499 13.03 -4.67 20.52
N ASN A 500 14.02 -3.82 20.28
CA ASN A 500 14.87 -3.22 21.30
C ASN A 500 15.09 -1.74 20.97
N ALA A 501 14.60 -0.85 21.82
CA ALA A 501 14.81 0.59 21.69
C ALA A 501 15.87 1.03 22.74
N PHE A 502 17.08 1.28 22.30
CA PHE A 502 18.19 1.78 23.16
C PHE A 502 18.42 0.94 24.44
N GLY A 503 18.32 -0.39 24.33
CA GLY A 503 18.45 -1.30 25.46
C GLY A 503 17.17 -1.53 26.25
N ILE A 504 16.08 -0.85 25.93
CA ILE A 504 14.79 -0.97 26.59
C ILE A 504 13.87 -1.89 25.77
N ARG A 505 13.63 -3.12 26.27
CA ARG A 505 12.82 -4.13 25.55
C ARG A 505 11.34 -4.10 25.93
N LYS A 506 11.01 -4.04 27.23
CA LYS A 506 9.63 -4.24 27.72
C LYS A 506 8.58 -3.32 27.07
N PRO A 507 8.76 -2.00 26.98
CA PRO A 507 7.73 -1.11 26.43
C PRO A 507 7.56 -1.24 24.92
N VAL A 508 8.56 -1.71 24.18
CA VAL A 508 8.52 -1.79 22.70
C VAL A 508 8.36 -3.21 22.16
N ARG A 509 8.30 -4.22 23.02
CA ARG A 509 8.28 -5.64 22.64
C ARG A 509 7.24 -6.00 21.59
N ASN A 510 6.10 -5.35 21.62
CA ASN A 510 4.97 -5.62 20.73
C ASN A 510 4.72 -4.50 19.69
N GLU A 511 5.69 -3.59 19.53
CA GLU A 511 5.60 -2.56 18.50
C GLU A 511 5.83 -3.18 17.11
N PRO A 512 4.84 -3.11 16.20
CA PRO A 512 4.89 -3.86 14.95
C PRO A 512 5.89 -3.30 13.92
N ASN A 513 6.25 -2.02 13.99
CA ASN A 513 7.19 -1.38 13.07
C ASN A 513 8.60 -1.22 13.63
N MET A 514 8.84 -1.64 14.87
CA MET A 514 10.20 -1.61 15.40
C MET A 514 11.05 -2.69 14.72
N PRO A 515 12.26 -2.32 14.25
CA PRO A 515 13.16 -3.25 13.60
C PRO A 515 13.46 -4.48 14.46
N CYS A 516 13.16 -5.68 13.94
CA CYS A 516 13.55 -6.96 14.52
C CYS A 516 13.22 -8.13 13.58
N ALA A 517 13.89 -9.26 13.73
CA ALA A 517 13.68 -10.43 12.87
C ALA A 517 12.24 -10.97 12.95
N ARG A 518 11.64 -11.02 14.14
CA ARG A 518 10.26 -11.53 14.34
C ARG A 518 9.21 -10.71 13.56
N ASN A 519 9.26 -9.38 13.65
CA ASN A 519 8.29 -8.51 12.96
C ASN A 519 8.47 -8.60 11.45
N ALA A 520 9.72 -8.64 10.98
CA ALA A 520 10.03 -8.81 9.56
C ALA A 520 9.48 -10.15 9.03
N ILE A 521 9.80 -11.28 9.67
CA ILE A 521 9.35 -12.62 9.28
C ILE A 521 7.81 -12.69 9.17
N GLN A 522 7.08 -12.10 10.12
CA GLN A 522 5.62 -12.10 10.06
C GLN A 522 5.09 -11.46 8.78
N ASN A 523 5.57 -10.28 8.43
CA ASN A 523 5.15 -9.59 7.21
C ASN A 523 5.68 -10.28 5.94
N ILE A 524 6.92 -10.78 5.96
CA ILE A 524 7.52 -11.54 4.84
C ILE A 524 6.61 -12.71 4.46
N ILE A 525 6.24 -13.57 5.41
CA ILE A 525 5.42 -14.75 5.16
C ILE A 525 4.02 -14.37 4.65
N THR A 526 3.39 -13.36 5.24
CA THR A 526 2.02 -12.98 4.88
C THR A 526 1.90 -12.25 3.55
N ARG A 527 2.99 -11.62 3.08
CA ARG A 527 3.06 -10.92 1.79
C ARG A 527 3.86 -11.66 0.72
N ALA A 528 4.49 -12.80 1.05
CA ALA A 528 5.19 -13.62 0.08
C ALA A 528 4.39 -13.87 -1.22
N PRO A 529 3.07 -14.14 -1.17
CA PRO A 529 2.29 -14.40 -2.38
C PRO A 529 2.14 -13.19 -3.33
N MET A 530 2.62 -11.99 -2.99
CA MET A 530 2.63 -10.84 -3.91
C MET A 530 3.65 -11.01 -5.04
N ASP A 531 4.76 -11.72 -4.80
CA ASP A 531 5.66 -12.23 -5.84
C ASP A 531 5.09 -13.57 -6.38
N PRO A 532 5.06 -13.81 -7.67
CA PRO A 532 5.58 -12.98 -8.77
C PRO A 532 4.53 -12.06 -9.43
N HIS A 533 3.38 -11.85 -8.80
CA HIS A 533 2.25 -11.20 -9.45
C HIS A 533 2.43 -9.69 -9.64
N TRP A 534 3.04 -8.99 -8.67
CA TRP A 534 3.08 -7.53 -8.66
C TRP A 534 4.48 -6.95 -8.87
N TRP A 535 5.52 -7.60 -8.32
CA TRP A 535 6.93 -7.19 -8.33
C TRP A 535 7.82 -8.34 -7.86
N VAL A 536 9.12 -8.06 -7.72
CA VAL A 536 10.02 -8.90 -6.91
C VAL A 536 9.95 -8.41 -5.47
N ASN A 537 9.62 -9.30 -4.53
CA ASN A 537 9.61 -8.94 -3.12
C ASN A 537 11.01 -8.61 -2.62
N ASP A 538 11.15 -7.52 -1.85
CA ASP A 538 12.30 -7.27 -1.00
C ASP A 538 11.94 -7.64 0.45
N PRO A 539 12.38 -8.82 0.92
CA PRO A 539 12.16 -9.28 2.29
C PRO A 539 13.14 -8.67 3.29
N ASP A 540 13.97 -7.74 2.85
CA ASP A 540 15.05 -7.12 3.61
C ASP A 540 16.33 -7.96 3.73
N CYS A 541 17.25 -7.54 4.59
CA CYS A 541 18.61 -8.06 4.70
C CYS A 541 18.68 -9.39 5.46
N LEU A 542 19.44 -10.35 4.93
CA LEU A 542 19.82 -11.55 5.63
C LEU A 542 21.01 -11.28 6.58
N LEU A 543 20.73 -11.26 7.88
CA LEU A 543 21.71 -10.99 8.92
C LEU A 543 22.35 -12.30 9.43
N VAL A 544 23.55 -12.63 8.95
CA VAL A 544 24.29 -13.86 9.31
C VAL A 544 25.61 -13.61 10.03
N ARG A 545 25.94 -12.36 10.35
CA ARG A 545 27.19 -11.99 10.98
C ARG A 545 27.30 -12.52 12.42
N ALA A 546 28.52 -12.81 12.85
CA ALA A 546 28.82 -13.44 14.14
C ALA A 546 28.51 -12.56 15.37
N ASP A 547 28.48 -11.24 15.21
CA ASP A 547 28.14 -10.27 16.25
C ASP A 547 26.64 -10.00 16.38
N SER A 548 25.82 -10.71 15.61
CA SER A 548 24.36 -10.72 15.75
C SER A 548 23.95 -11.34 17.10
N LYS A 549 22.89 -10.80 17.71
CA LYS A 549 22.27 -11.38 18.90
C LYS A 549 21.23 -12.47 18.57
N LEU A 550 21.08 -12.81 17.31
CA LEU A 550 20.24 -13.91 16.85
C LEU A 550 20.92 -15.25 17.13
N THR A 551 20.19 -16.21 17.65
CA THR A 551 20.62 -17.60 17.75
C THR A 551 20.64 -18.25 16.37
N LEU A 552 21.38 -19.35 16.20
CA LEU A 552 21.42 -20.08 14.93
C LEU A 552 20.01 -20.47 14.41
N PRO A 553 19.07 -21.01 15.22
CA PRO A 553 17.69 -21.28 14.77
C PRO A 553 16.93 -20.02 14.30
N GLU A 554 17.17 -18.86 14.93
CA GLU A 554 16.55 -17.59 14.51
C GLU A 554 17.11 -17.11 13.18
N VAL A 555 18.43 -17.21 12.97
CA VAL A 555 19.07 -16.93 11.67
C VAL A 555 18.52 -17.87 10.58
N GLN A 556 18.39 -19.17 10.87
CA GLN A 556 17.82 -20.15 9.93
C GLN A 556 16.35 -19.85 9.61
N SER A 557 15.57 -19.44 10.60
CA SER A 557 14.16 -19.02 10.40
C SER A 557 14.05 -17.81 9.49
N LEU A 558 14.90 -16.79 9.71
CA LEU A 558 14.96 -15.60 8.87
C LEU A 558 15.39 -15.95 7.44
N ALA A 559 16.44 -16.76 7.29
CA ALA A 559 16.92 -17.20 5.99
C ALA A 559 15.85 -18.00 5.21
N SER A 560 15.12 -18.88 5.90
CA SER A 560 14.02 -19.63 5.28
C SER A 560 12.87 -18.71 4.84
N ALA A 561 12.47 -17.75 5.68
CA ALA A 561 11.43 -16.80 5.32
C ALA A 561 11.82 -15.97 4.09
N ILE A 562 13.05 -15.44 4.06
CA ILE A 562 13.61 -14.67 2.93
C ILE A 562 13.61 -15.53 1.66
N SER A 563 14.16 -16.77 1.72
CA SER A 563 14.30 -17.64 0.56
C SER A 563 12.96 -18.12 -0.02
N LEU A 564 11.89 -18.13 0.78
CA LEU A 564 10.55 -18.56 0.36
C LEU A 564 9.64 -17.40 -0.05
N SER A 565 10.11 -16.17 0.06
CA SER A 565 9.28 -14.99 -0.22
C SER A 565 9.46 -14.40 -1.63
N GLY A 566 10.43 -14.88 -2.41
CA GLY A 566 10.63 -14.43 -3.80
C GLY A 566 12.04 -14.61 -4.34
#